data_da53160abc4fc9f815ff108eceb648d8
#
_entry.id   da53160abc4fc9f815ff108eceb648d8
#
_cell.length_a   1.000
_cell.length_b   1.000
_cell.length_c   1.000
_cell.angle_alpha   90.00
_cell.angle_beta   90.00
_cell.angle_gamma   90.00
#
_symmetry.space_group_name_H-M   'P 1'
#
loop_
_entity.id
_entity.type
_entity.pdbx_description
1 polymer ?
#
loop_
_entity_poly.entity_id
_entity_poly.type
_entity_poly.pdbx_seq_one_letter_code
_entity_poly.pdbx_strand_id
1 'polypeptide(L)'
;MWAASLRYHKGMYYICFVANDTGKTYLYTADDIEGPWEKRIIEGFYHDCSLLFEDDHVYIVSGNRNVRLQELKKDLGGPKEGGLDRILVSDSRNPGLGFEGSHFYKINGMYYLFLIHSLPDRWMRTQACYVSDSLTGEFRGGDGLCDTMGY
;
A
#
# COMPACT_ATOMS: atom_id res chain seq x y z
N MET A 1 13.86 4.09 6.96
CA MET A 1 12.41 3.81 7.07
C MET A 1 11.71 4.68 6.05
N TRP A 2 10.84 4.08 5.23
CA TRP A 2 10.08 4.77 4.20
C TRP A 2 8.61 4.47 4.38
N ALA A 3 7.77 5.51 4.18
CA ALA A 3 6.32 5.49 4.09
C ALA A 3 5.62 4.46 5.01
N ALA A 4 5.74 4.66 6.31
CA ALA A 4 5.06 3.80 7.28
C ALA A 4 3.54 3.99 7.18
N SER A 5 2.79 2.90 7.15
CA SER A 5 1.33 2.90 7.21
C SER A 5 0.83 2.34 8.54
N LEU A 6 -0.18 2.99 9.11
CA LEU A 6 -0.87 2.54 10.33
C LEU A 6 -2.23 1.98 9.97
N ARG A 7 -2.58 0.83 10.58
CA ARG A 7 -3.92 0.21 10.51
C ARG A 7 -4.38 -0.20 11.90
N TYR A 8 -5.70 -0.16 12.10
CA TYR A 8 -6.36 -0.75 13.25
C TYR A 8 -7.34 -1.81 12.78
N HIS A 9 -7.26 -3.01 13.34
CA HIS A 9 -8.15 -4.11 12.99
C HIS A 9 -8.36 -5.05 14.17
N LYS A 10 -9.62 -5.30 14.52
CA LYS A 10 -10.02 -6.27 15.58
C LYS A 10 -9.25 -6.10 16.90
N GLY A 11 -9.13 -4.86 17.38
CA GLY A 11 -8.47 -4.58 18.68
C GLY A 11 -6.95 -4.44 18.61
N MET A 12 -6.33 -4.53 17.44
CA MET A 12 -4.89 -4.51 17.26
C MET A 12 -4.48 -3.37 16.30
N TYR A 13 -3.40 -2.68 16.64
CA TYR A 13 -2.73 -1.71 15.77
C TYR A 13 -1.60 -2.38 15.01
N TYR A 14 -1.41 -1.97 13.76
CA TYR A 14 -0.39 -2.48 12.85
C TYR A 14 0.35 -1.31 12.22
N ILE A 15 1.68 -1.26 12.35
CA ILE A 15 2.53 -0.35 11.60
C ILE A 15 3.40 -1.20 10.66
N CYS A 16 3.32 -0.90 9.36
CA CYS A 16 4.09 -1.59 8.34
C CYS A 16 4.93 -0.61 7.53
N PHE A 17 6.21 -0.93 7.30
CA PHE A 17 7.12 -0.13 6.49
C PHE A 17 8.32 -0.94 6.01
N VAL A 18 9.04 -0.41 5.03
CA VAL A 18 10.33 -0.96 4.61
C VAL A 18 11.50 -0.12 5.12
N ALA A 19 12.64 -0.76 5.31
CA ALA A 19 13.90 -0.11 5.60
C ALA A 19 14.93 -0.51 4.56
N ASN A 20 15.40 0.46 3.77
CA ASN A 20 16.32 0.21 2.66
C ASN A 20 17.70 -0.26 3.11
N ASP A 21 18.16 0.19 4.26
CA ASP A 21 19.43 -0.20 4.86
C ASP A 21 19.49 -1.69 5.21
N THR A 22 18.34 -2.27 5.57
CA THR A 22 18.23 -3.70 5.90
C THR A 22 17.63 -4.54 4.79
N GLY A 23 16.99 -3.93 3.79
CA GLY A 23 16.25 -4.61 2.72
C GLY A 23 15.04 -5.40 3.23
N LYS A 24 14.44 -5.00 4.36
CA LYS A 24 13.37 -5.74 5.03
C LYS A 24 12.10 -4.93 5.16
N THR A 25 10.96 -5.64 5.15
CA THR A 25 9.67 -5.11 5.54
C THR A 25 9.40 -5.43 7.02
N TYR A 26 9.20 -4.40 7.80
CA TYR A 26 8.93 -4.50 9.22
C TYR A 26 7.45 -4.34 9.51
N LEU A 27 6.96 -5.15 10.44
CA LEU A 27 5.64 -5.08 11.02
C LEU A 27 5.76 -4.87 12.52
N TYR A 28 5.11 -3.83 13.03
CA TYR A 28 4.91 -3.62 14.45
C TYR A 28 3.45 -3.80 14.79
N THR A 29 3.16 -4.51 15.87
CA THR A 29 1.80 -4.74 16.37
C THR A 29 1.68 -4.38 17.84
N ALA A 30 0.55 -3.80 18.24
CA ALA A 30 0.23 -3.49 19.63
C ALA A 30 -1.29 -3.50 19.84
N ASP A 31 -1.75 -3.88 21.02
CA ASP A 31 -3.14 -3.76 21.45
C ASP A 31 -3.50 -2.34 21.93
N ASP A 32 -2.51 -1.56 22.33
CA ASP A 32 -2.63 -0.14 22.64
C ASP A 32 -1.73 0.68 21.71
N ILE A 33 -2.20 1.87 21.30
CA ILE A 33 -1.44 2.78 20.43
C ILE A 33 -0.16 3.30 21.10
N GLU A 34 -0.14 3.36 22.43
CA GLU A 34 1.04 3.72 23.21
C GLU A 34 2.04 2.55 23.37
N GLY A 35 1.61 1.32 22.97
CA GLY A 35 2.41 0.11 23.08
C GLY A 35 2.18 -0.65 24.39
N PRO A 36 3.00 -1.66 24.68
CA PRO A 36 4.26 -2.00 23.99
C PRO A 36 4.05 -2.55 22.57
N TRP A 37 4.98 -2.26 21.68
CA TRP A 37 4.97 -2.70 20.29
C TRP A 37 5.83 -3.95 20.09
N GLU A 38 5.25 -5.01 19.56
CA GLU A 38 5.98 -6.18 19.09
C GLU A 38 6.47 -5.96 17.66
N LYS A 39 7.78 -6.24 17.44
CA LYS A 39 8.42 -6.15 16.13
C LYS A 39 8.51 -7.51 15.47
N ARG A 40 8.05 -7.59 14.22
CA ARG A 40 8.20 -8.76 13.34
C ARG A 40 8.69 -8.34 11.95
N ILE A 41 8.95 -9.33 11.09
CA ILE A 41 9.32 -9.13 9.68
C ILE A 41 8.28 -9.85 8.83
N ILE A 42 7.84 -9.19 7.78
CA ILE A 42 7.08 -9.79 6.69
C ILE A 42 8.10 -10.23 5.63
N GLU A 43 8.08 -11.50 5.22
CA GLU A 43 8.92 -12.00 4.13
C GLU A 43 8.62 -11.23 2.83
N GLY A 44 9.63 -10.63 2.24
CA GLY A 44 9.53 -9.81 1.05
C GLY A 44 9.94 -8.35 1.28
N PHE A 45 10.04 -7.60 0.19
CA PHE A 45 10.33 -6.17 0.19
C PHE A 45 9.14 -5.41 -0.41
N TYR A 46 8.37 -4.74 0.43
CA TYR A 46 7.13 -4.06 0.06
C TYR A 46 7.29 -2.54 0.14
N HIS A 47 7.80 -1.95 -0.94
CA HIS A 47 8.03 -0.50 -1.03
C HIS A 47 6.74 0.27 -0.83
N ASP A 48 6.74 1.26 0.08
CA ASP A 48 5.62 2.16 0.37
C ASP A 48 4.28 1.42 0.57
N CYS A 49 4.30 0.46 1.49
CA CYS A 49 3.23 -0.51 1.63
C CYS A 49 2.07 -0.04 2.51
N SER A 50 0.93 -0.67 2.24
CA SER A 50 -0.31 -0.51 3.00
C SER A 50 -0.99 -1.86 3.18
N LEU A 51 -1.41 -2.18 4.41
CA LEU A 51 -2.18 -3.39 4.71
C LEU A 51 -3.69 -3.14 4.53
N LEU A 52 -4.41 -4.14 4.05
CA LEU A 52 -5.86 -4.23 4.05
C LEU A 52 -6.28 -5.53 4.72
N PHE A 53 -7.13 -5.43 5.73
CA PHE A 53 -7.79 -6.57 6.36
C PHE A 53 -9.22 -6.67 5.85
N GLU A 54 -9.59 -7.84 5.35
CA GLU A 54 -10.93 -8.11 4.84
C GLU A 54 -11.36 -9.53 5.23
N ASP A 55 -12.36 -9.63 6.06
CA ASP A 55 -12.84 -10.89 6.64
C ASP A 55 -11.68 -11.70 7.26
N ASP A 56 -11.35 -12.84 6.66
CA ASP A 56 -10.26 -13.74 7.05
C ASP A 56 -9.01 -13.60 6.17
N HIS A 57 -8.97 -12.59 5.32
CA HIS A 57 -7.88 -12.33 4.39
C HIS A 57 -7.09 -11.08 4.77
N VAL A 58 -5.82 -11.10 4.49
CA VAL A 58 -4.94 -9.95 4.65
C VAL A 58 -4.21 -9.70 3.33
N TYR A 59 -4.23 -8.48 2.88
CA TYR A 59 -3.57 -8.05 1.66
C TYR A 59 -2.54 -6.97 1.97
N ILE A 60 -1.45 -6.97 1.21
CA ILE A 60 -0.48 -5.88 1.17
C ILE A 60 -0.46 -5.27 -0.23
N VAL A 61 -0.58 -3.95 -0.29
CA VAL A 61 -0.40 -3.20 -1.53
C VAL A 61 0.90 -2.43 -1.44
N SER A 62 1.72 -2.51 -2.45
CA SER A 62 3.04 -1.89 -2.46
C SER A 62 3.55 -1.71 -3.88
N GLY A 63 4.60 -0.93 -4.04
CA GLY A 63 5.32 -0.84 -5.29
C GLY A 63 5.87 0.54 -5.59
N ASN A 64 6.71 0.57 -6.61
CA ASN A 64 7.20 1.77 -7.26
C ASN A 64 6.93 1.60 -8.76
N ARG A 65 6.22 2.53 -9.38
CA ARG A 65 5.72 2.49 -10.77
C ARG A 65 4.64 1.44 -11.03
N ASN A 66 4.87 0.19 -10.66
CA ASN A 66 3.89 -0.89 -10.71
C ASN A 66 3.40 -1.15 -9.29
N VAL A 67 2.16 -0.82 -9.02
CA VAL A 67 1.55 -1.03 -7.71
C VAL A 67 0.87 -2.39 -7.71
N ARG A 68 1.35 -3.26 -6.82
CA ARG A 68 0.96 -4.66 -6.72
C ARG A 68 0.18 -4.93 -5.44
N LEU A 69 -0.85 -5.74 -5.55
CA LEU A 69 -1.58 -6.31 -4.42
C LEU A 69 -1.17 -7.77 -4.29
N GLN A 70 -0.81 -8.18 -3.07
CA GLN A 70 -0.53 -9.56 -2.73
C GLN A 70 -1.30 -9.98 -1.49
N GLU A 71 -1.88 -11.18 -1.51
CA GLU A 71 -2.46 -11.78 -0.32
C GLU A 71 -1.35 -12.33 0.57
N LEU A 72 -1.41 -12.01 1.86
CA LEU A 72 -0.49 -12.53 2.86
C LEU A 72 -1.08 -13.73 3.59
N LYS A 73 -0.21 -14.54 4.19
CA LYS A 73 -0.60 -15.52 5.20
C LYS A 73 -1.32 -14.83 6.36
N LYS A 74 -2.24 -15.51 7.03
CA LYS A 74 -3.01 -14.96 8.17
C LYS A 74 -2.13 -14.47 9.32
N ASP A 75 -0.97 -15.08 9.51
CA ASP A 75 0.03 -14.69 10.50
C ASP A 75 0.89 -13.48 10.08
N LEU A 76 0.67 -12.94 8.88
CA LEU A 76 1.44 -11.84 8.29
C LEU A 76 2.94 -12.17 8.07
N GLY A 77 3.32 -13.44 8.09
CA GLY A 77 4.71 -13.87 7.94
C GLY A 77 5.28 -13.71 6.53
N GLY A 78 4.42 -13.56 5.51
CA GLY A 78 4.83 -13.43 4.11
C GLY A 78 3.69 -13.75 3.14
N PRO A 79 4.00 -13.85 1.83
CA PRO A 79 3.00 -14.14 0.80
C PRO A 79 2.29 -15.48 1.03
N LYS A 80 0.99 -15.50 0.77
CA LYS A 80 0.20 -16.74 0.79
C LYS A 80 0.37 -17.48 -0.52
N GLU A 81 0.76 -18.74 -0.44
CA GLU A 81 0.85 -19.63 -1.61
C GLU A 81 -0.52 -19.80 -2.27
N GLY A 82 -0.59 -19.57 -3.58
CA GLY A 82 -1.85 -19.59 -4.34
C GLY A 82 -2.81 -18.44 -4.01
N GLY A 83 -2.39 -17.49 -3.18
CA GLY A 83 -3.16 -16.29 -2.85
C GLY A 83 -3.27 -15.32 -4.02
N LEU A 84 -4.16 -14.33 -3.88
CA LEU A 84 -4.31 -13.29 -4.88
C LEU A 84 -3.01 -12.47 -5.00
N ASP A 85 -2.50 -12.37 -6.22
CA ASP A 85 -1.27 -11.66 -6.54
C ASP A 85 -1.38 -11.01 -7.93
N ARG A 86 -1.44 -9.67 -7.99
CA ARG A 86 -1.60 -8.93 -9.25
C ARG A 86 -1.13 -7.50 -9.19
N ILE A 87 -0.85 -6.91 -10.35
CA ILE A 87 -0.69 -5.46 -10.51
C ILE A 87 -2.09 -4.85 -10.57
N LEU A 88 -2.33 -3.82 -9.73
CA LEU A 88 -3.56 -3.04 -9.72
C LEU A 88 -3.51 -1.92 -10.76
N VAL A 89 -2.45 -1.12 -10.71
CA VAL A 89 -2.22 0.02 -11.62
C VAL A 89 -0.73 0.14 -11.94
N SER A 90 -0.42 0.80 -13.05
CA SER A 90 0.97 0.99 -13.51
C SER A 90 1.17 2.40 -14.08
N ASP A 91 2.27 3.02 -13.68
CA ASP A 91 2.80 4.27 -14.24
C ASP A 91 4.25 4.07 -14.71
N SER A 92 4.50 2.92 -15.35
CA SER A 92 5.84 2.49 -15.77
C SER A 92 6.46 3.37 -16.86
N ARG A 93 5.63 4.17 -17.53
CA ARG A 93 6.06 5.09 -18.61
C ARG A 93 6.33 6.52 -18.12
N ASN A 94 6.04 6.84 -16.86
CA ASN A 94 6.32 8.15 -16.31
C ASN A 94 7.84 8.41 -16.33
N PRO A 95 8.33 9.51 -16.95
CA PRO A 95 9.77 9.79 -17.02
C PRO A 95 10.36 10.23 -15.67
N GLY A 96 9.52 10.75 -14.77
CA GLY A 96 9.89 11.18 -13.43
C GLY A 96 9.59 10.13 -12.36
N LEU A 97 8.95 10.55 -11.27
CA LEU A 97 8.49 9.68 -10.21
C LEU A 97 7.21 8.97 -10.67
N GLY A 98 7.25 7.64 -10.80
CA GLY A 98 6.06 6.83 -11.02
C GLY A 98 5.28 6.60 -9.71
N PHE A 99 4.18 5.85 -9.78
CA PHE A 99 3.32 5.58 -8.62
C PHE A 99 4.07 4.99 -7.45
N GLU A 100 3.89 5.60 -6.28
CA GLU A 100 4.35 5.13 -4.97
C GLU A 100 3.45 5.67 -3.85
N GLY A 101 3.81 5.46 -2.58
CA GLY A 101 3.05 5.97 -1.43
C GLY A 101 1.67 5.32 -1.30
N SER A 102 1.60 4.00 -1.42
CA SER A 102 0.31 3.28 -1.46
C SER A 102 -0.48 3.39 -0.16
N HIS A 103 -1.71 3.90 -0.25
CA HIS A 103 -2.71 3.80 0.80
C HIS A 103 -3.96 3.13 0.24
N PHE A 104 -4.34 1.98 0.81
CA PHE A 104 -5.39 1.12 0.29
C PHE A 104 -6.49 0.90 1.33
N TYR A 105 -7.74 1.19 0.95
CA TYR A 105 -8.89 1.14 1.85
C TYR A 105 -10.09 0.47 1.19
N LYS A 106 -10.94 -0.18 2.01
CA LYS A 106 -12.30 -0.55 1.63
C LYS A 106 -13.28 0.36 2.37
N ILE A 107 -14.08 1.13 1.62
CA ILE A 107 -15.04 2.11 2.15
C ILE A 107 -16.37 1.89 1.44
N ASN A 108 -17.44 1.59 2.18
CA ASN A 108 -18.77 1.37 1.63
C ASN A 108 -18.81 0.33 0.49
N GLY A 109 -18.04 -0.75 0.63
CA GLY A 109 -17.98 -1.84 -0.34
C GLY A 109 -17.04 -1.60 -1.54
N MET A 110 -16.50 -0.40 -1.70
CA MET A 110 -15.57 -0.04 -2.76
C MET A 110 -14.13 -0.02 -2.27
N TYR A 111 -13.17 -0.38 -3.12
CA TYR A 111 -11.74 -0.32 -2.85
C TYR A 111 -11.16 0.96 -3.41
N TYR A 112 -10.44 1.71 -2.57
CA TYR A 112 -9.80 2.98 -2.91
C TYR A 112 -8.29 2.83 -2.75
N LEU A 113 -7.56 3.11 -3.82
CA LEU A 113 -6.11 3.13 -3.86
C LEU A 113 -5.65 4.57 -4.09
N PHE A 114 -5.02 5.15 -3.06
CA PHE A 114 -4.37 6.45 -3.15
C PHE A 114 -2.88 6.27 -3.38
N LEU A 115 -2.32 7.07 -4.27
CA LEU A 115 -0.93 7.02 -4.70
C LEU A 115 -0.41 8.43 -4.91
N ILE A 116 0.90 8.58 -4.92
CA ILE A 116 1.56 9.80 -5.41
C ILE A 116 2.39 9.46 -6.65
N HIS A 117 2.56 10.44 -7.53
CA HIS A 117 3.52 10.40 -8.63
C HIS A 117 3.90 11.83 -9.05
N SER A 118 4.88 12.00 -9.94
CA SER A 118 5.13 13.27 -10.58
C SER A 118 4.32 13.42 -11.85
N LEU A 119 3.99 14.65 -12.23
CA LEU A 119 3.45 14.91 -13.57
C LEU A 119 4.50 14.52 -14.63
N PRO A 120 4.05 14.03 -15.81
CA PRO A 120 4.97 13.55 -16.84
C PRO A 120 5.86 14.64 -17.46
N ASP A 121 5.38 15.88 -17.47
CA ASP A 121 6.01 17.04 -18.09
C ASP A 121 6.87 17.87 -17.14
N ARG A 122 6.73 17.65 -15.84
CA ARG A 122 7.45 18.41 -14.81
C ARG A 122 7.55 17.66 -13.48
N TRP A 123 8.57 17.96 -12.70
CA TRP A 123 8.75 17.42 -11.37
C TRP A 123 7.82 18.12 -10.37
N MET A 124 6.54 17.79 -10.44
CA MET A 124 5.52 18.23 -9.50
C MET A 124 4.74 17.00 -9.03
N ARG A 125 4.75 16.77 -7.71
CA ARG A 125 4.01 15.64 -7.12
C ARG A 125 2.52 15.92 -7.11
N THR A 126 1.75 14.95 -7.53
CA THR A 126 0.28 14.96 -7.47
C THR A 126 -0.22 13.68 -6.81
N GLN A 127 -1.45 13.71 -6.31
CA GLN A 127 -2.11 12.54 -5.77
C GLN A 127 -3.07 11.94 -6.80
N ALA A 128 -2.93 10.65 -7.04
CA ALA A 128 -3.88 9.86 -7.82
C ALA A 128 -4.78 9.04 -6.91
N CYS A 129 -6.02 8.83 -7.33
CA CYS A 129 -6.98 7.95 -6.70
C CYS A 129 -7.57 6.99 -7.73
N TYR A 130 -7.53 5.70 -7.43
CA TYR A 130 -8.11 4.64 -8.25
C TYR A 130 -9.14 3.87 -7.43
N VAL A 131 -10.26 3.50 -8.06
CA VAL A 131 -11.40 2.87 -7.39
C VAL A 131 -11.81 1.61 -8.15
N SER A 132 -12.18 0.56 -7.40
CA SER A 132 -12.77 -0.67 -7.93
C SER A 132 -13.83 -1.20 -6.98
N ASP A 133 -14.81 -1.94 -7.48
CA ASP A 133 -15.79 -2.70 -6.69
C ASP A 133 -15.26 -4.09 -6.27
N SER A 134 -14.13 -4.51 -6.82
CA SER A 134 -13.56 -5.83 -6.59
C SER A 134 -12.02 -5.79 -6.56
N LEU A 135 -11.41 -6.62 -5.72
CA LEU A 135 -9.95 -6.82 -5.70
C LEU A 135 -9.41 -7.41 -7.01
N THR A 136 -10.26 -8.13 -7.75
CA THR A 136 -9.93 -8.72 -9.05
C THR A 136 -10.38 -7.88 -10.23
N GLY A 137 -11.16 -6.83 -9.98
CA GLY A 137 -11.68 -5.91 -10.98
C GLY A 137 -10.64 -4.93 -11.53
N GLU A 138 -11.08 -4.11 -12.47
CA GLU A 138 -10.28 -3.00 -12.98
C GLU A 138 -10.33 -1.83 -12.00
N PHE A 139 -9.17 -1.28 -11.68
CA PHE A 139 -9.05 -0.04 -10.91
C PHE A 139 -9.07 1.15 -11.85
N ARG A 140 -10.09 2.00 -11.73
CA ARG A 140 -10.32 3.18 -12.58
C ARG A 140 -10.15 4.45 -11.79
N GLY A 141 -9.48 5.43 -12.37
CA GLY A 141 -9.21 6.70 -11.71
C GLY A 141 -8.11 7.48 -12.40
N GLY A 142 -7.41 8.29 -11.64
CA GLY A 142 -6.32 9.14 -12.09
C GLY A 142 -6.03 10.23 -11.09
N ASP A 143 -5.44 11.33 -11.55
CA ASP A 143 -5.11 12.50 -10.74
C ASP A 143 -6.40 13.14 -10.22
N GLY A 144 -6.62 13.03 -8.93
CA GLY A 144 -7.92 13.35 -8.33
C GLY A 144 -7.95 14.65 -7.54
N LEU A 145 -6.81 15.11 -7.07
CA LEU A 145 -6.74 16.24 -6.15
C LEU A 145 -5.65 17.21 -6.59
N CYS A 146 -6.07 18.28 -7.26
CA CYS A 146 -5.29 19.52 -7.36
C CYS A 146 -3.88 19.38 -7.97
N ASP A 147 -3.80 19.13 -9.26
CA ASP A 147 -2.58 19.21 -10.05
C ASP A 147 -1.97 20.64 -10.10
N THR A 148 -2.71 21.64 -9.63
CA THR A 148 -2.31 23.06 -9.66
C THR A 148 -1.66 23.55 -8.37
N MET A 149 -1.76 22.80 -7.29
CA MET A 149 -1.17 23.13 -5.97
C MET A 149 0.10 22.33 -5.72
N GLY A 150 1.02 22.34 -6.67
CA GLY A 150 2.33 21.73 -6.46
C GLY A 150 3.13 22.50 -5.41
N TYR A 151 3.52 21.85 -4.35
CA TYR A 151 4.52 22.26 -3.38
C TYR A 151 5.70 21.31 -3.47
#